data_fb3244948bebbc8a56f9e8435d715474
#
_entry.id   fb3244948bebbc8a56f9e8435d715474
#
_cell.length_a   1.000
_cell.length_b   1.000
_cell.length_c   1.000
_cell.angle_alpha   90.00
_cell.angle_beta   90.00
_cell.angle_gamma   90.00
#
_symmetry.space_group_name_H-M   'P 1'
#
loop_
_entity.id
_entity.type
_entity.pdbx_description
1 polymer ?
#
loop_
_entity_poly.entity_id
_entity_poly.type
_entity_poly.pdbx_seq_one_letter_code
_entity_poly.pdbx_strand_id
1 'polypeptide(L)'
;MADITYDLLKDVPAFRHIPILTLDPRWYKLIPENSKTDEIKYWEKQVNDLLKRQGQINNDIKDVKKIKSQIIQEVVQNMESDENEARHQKFMNQRQKLIYEAKEKISELEDEQKEIPRELARANQMLMVETVRVCFAKINENSEDIEILEKWISETRIKLKKNLLIKQDKESVNSNIYAGMHDILGPQIMSALDRINDN
;
A
#
# COMPACT_ATOMS: atom_id res chain seq x y z
N MET A 1 6.94 20.14 -7.94
CA MET A 1 7.19 19.36 -6.73
C MET A 1 8.45 18.52 -6.91
N ALA A 2 9.32 18.37 -5.89
CA ALA A 2 10.49 17.50 -6.03
C ALA A 2 10.00 16.04 -6.16
N ASP A 3 10.49 15.34 -7.19
CA ASP A 3 10.17 13.94 -7.38
C ASP A 3 10.79 13.14 -6.22
N ILE A 4 9.95 12.41 -5.47
CA ILE A 4 10.40 11.63 -4.32
C ILE A 4 11.13 10.40 -4.86
N THR A 5 12.45 10.36 -4.63
CA THR A 5 13.31 9.30 -5.12
C THR A 5 14.00 8.57 -3.97
N TYR A 6 14.47 7.34 -4.24
CA TYR A 6 15.28 6.59 -3.31
C TYR A 6 16.51 7.39 -2.83
N ASP A 7 17.16 8.13 -3.75
CA ASP A 7 18.36 8.90 -3.45
C ASP A 7 18.15 10.02 -2.43
N LEU A 8 16.94 10.58 -2.34
CA LEU A 8 16.58 11.57 -1.33
C LEU A 8 16.44 10.97 0.07
N LEU A 9 16.10 9.68 0.16
CA LEU A 9 15.77 9.02 1.42
C LEU A 9 16.87 8.10 1.94
N LYS A 10 17.78 7.62 1.09
CA LYS A 10 18.84 6.64 1.44
C LYS A 10 19.73 7.06 2.60
N ASP A 11 19.93 8.38 2.79
CA ASP A 11 20.78 8.94 3.84
C ASP A 11 20.02 9.24 5.14
N VAL A 12 18.69 9.06 5.16
CA VAL A 12 17.88 9.20 6.35
C VAL A 12 18.01 7.93 7.21
N PRO A 13 18.53 8.00 8.45
CA PRO A 13 18.75 6.79 9.27
C PRO A 13 17.50 5.94 9.48
N ALA A 14 16.33 6.56 9.69
CA ALA A 14 15.07 5.87 9.87
C ALA A 14 14.63 5.07 8.63
N PHE A 15 15.02 5.51 7.42
CA PHE A 15 14.70 4.84 6.17
C PHE A 15 15.40 3.47 6.03
N ARG A 16 16.54 3.29 6.73
CA ARG A 16 17.27 2.02 6.74
C ARG A 16 16.61 0.94 7.61
N HIS A 17 15.73 1.36 8.53
CA HIS A 17 15.12 0.49 9.54
C HIS A 17 13.59 0.46 9.44
N ILE A 18 13.03 0.71 8.25
CA ILE A 18 11.58 0.61 8.06
C ILE A 18 11.12 -0.85 8.25
N PRO A 19 9.97 -1.07 8.90
CA PRO A 19 9.39 -2.40 9.00
C PRO A 19 9.04 -2.93 7.61
N ILE A 20 8.96 -4.24 7.46
CA ILE A 20 8.50 -4.85 6.21
C ILE A 20 7.03 -4.46 5.97
N LEU A 21 6.79 -3.68 4.93
CA LEU A 21 5.49 -3.06 4.66
C LEU A 21 4.39 -4.10 4.41
N THR A 22 4.72 -5.17 3.68
CA THR A 22 3.76 -6.23 3.36
C THR A 22 3.35 -7.09 4.56
N LEU A 23 4.03 -6.95 5.70
CA LEU A 23 3.65 -7.59 6.95
C LEU A 23 2.86 -6.65 7.89
N ASP A 24 2.72 -5.37 7.53
CA ASP A 24 2.01 -4.38 8.35
C ASP A 24 0.59 -4.14 7.81
N PRO A 25 -0.47 -4.51 8.56
CA PRO A 25 -1.85 -4.29 8.14
C PRO A 25 -2.20 -2.81 7.89
N ARG A 26 -1.44 -1.85 8.49
CA ARG A 26 -1.65 -0.41 8.28
C ARG A 26 -1.28 0.01 6.87
N TRP A 27 -0.30 -0.63 6.27
CA TRP A 27 0.10 -0.36 4.89
C TRP A 27 -1.03 -0.68 3.90
N TYR A 28 -1.74 -1.80 4.07
CA TYR A 28 -2.89 -2.17 3.23
C TYR A 28 -4.10 -1.23 3.40
N LYS A 29 -4.22 -0.58 4.57
CA LYS A 29 -5.23 0.48 4.76
C LYS A 29 -4.85 1.78 4.07
N LEU A 30 -3.56 2.09 4.04
CA LEU A 30 -3.02 3.27 3.39
C LEU A 30 -3.09 3.15 1.86
N ILE A 31 -2.77 1.97 1.33
CA ILE A 31 -2.76 1.66 -0.11
C ILE A 31 -3.68 0.46 -0.37
N PRO A 32 -4.99 0.70 -0.49
CA PRO A 32 -5.94 -0.35 -0.87
C PRO A 32 -5.69 -0.83 -2.29
N GLU A 33 -6.15 -2.03 -2.63
CA GLU A 33 -5.82 -2.72 -3.88
C GLU A 33 -6.12 -1.90 -5.15
N ASN A 34 -7.21 -1.13 -5.13
CA ASN A 34 -7.63 -0.25 -6.23
C ASN A 34 -6.74 1.00 -6.40
N SER A 35 -5.89 1.31 -5.44
CA SER A 35 -4.96 2.46 -5.46
C SER A 35 -3.51 2.04 -5.73
N LYS A 36 -3.24 0.74 -5.89
CA LYS A 36 -1.90 0.24 -6.19
C LYS A 36 -1.55 0.49 -7.66
N THR A 37 -0.44 1.18 -7.89
CA THR A 37 0.19 1.29 -9.21
C THR A 37 0.90 -0.02 -9.59
N ASP A 38 1.29 -0.15 -10.84
CA ASP A 38 2.03 -1.34 -11.30
C ASP A 38 3.40 -1.45 -10.62
N GLU A 39 4.04 -0.32 -10.31
CA GLU A 39 5.29 -0.25 -9.56
C GLU A 39 5.12 -0.75 -8.11
N ILE A 40 4.03 -0.35 -7.44
CA ILE A 40 3.72 -0.85 -6.09
C ILE A 40 3.48 -2.35 -6.12
N LYS A 41 2.70 -2.86 -7.07
CA LYS A 41 2.45 -4.30 -7.23
C LYS A 41 3.74 -5.08 -7.51
N TYR A 42 4.61 -4.52 -8.34
CA TYR A 42 5.91 -5.12 -8.64
C TYR A 42 6.77 -5.27 -7.37
N TRP A 43 6.96 -4.18 -6.61
CA TRP A 43 7.79 -4.21 -5.42
C TRP A 43 7.15 -5.01 -4.27
N GLU A 44 5.82 -4.96 -4.11
CA GLU A 44 5.09 -5.82 -3.19
C GLU A 44 5.35 -7.30 -3.47
N LYS A 45 5.29 -7.70 -4.74
CA LYS A 45 5.60 -9.06 -5.16
C LYS A 45 7.05 -9.43 -4.86
N GLN A 46 8.01 -8.55 -5.18
CA GLN A 46 9.44 -8.78 -4.87
C GLN A 46 9.68 -9.01 -3.38
N VAL A 47 9.09 -8.16 -2.52
CA VAL A 47 9.20 -8.32 -1.06
C VAL A 47 8.61 -9.66 -0.61
N ASN A 48 7.44 -10.02 -1.10
CA ASN A 48 6.78 -11.27 -0.72
C ASN A 48 7.53 -12.52 -1.22
N ASP A 49 8.10 -12.48 -2.43
CA ASP A 49 8.88 -13.58 -2.98
C ASP A 49 10.19 -13.78 -2.20
N LEU A 50 10.87 -12.68 -1.82
CA LEU A 50 12.07 -12.72 -0.97
C LEU A 50 11.77 -13.25 0.43
N LEU A 51 10.64 -12.88 1.04
CA LEU A 51 10.20 -13.42 2.33
C LEU A 51 9.95 -14.93 2.26
N LYS A 52 9.29 -15.41 1.20
CA LYS A 52 9.09 -16.84 0.97
C LYS A 52 10.42 -17.55 0.81
N ARG A 53 11.32 -17.00 -0.01
CA ARG A 53 12.63 -17.59 -0.26
C ARG A 53 13.45 -17.64 1.02
N GLN A 54 13.43 -16.61 1.85
CA GLN A 54 14.09 -16.57 3.16
C GLN A 54 13.59 -17.71 4.08
N GLY A 55 12.27 -17.97 4.07
CA GLY A 55 11.70 -19.09 4.82
C GLY A 55 12.11 -20.46 4.28
N GLN A 56 12.18 -20.63 2.97
CA GLN A 56 12.52 -21.90 2.32
C GLN A 56 13.99 -22.29 2.46
N ILE A 57 14.90 -21.32 2.31
CA ILE A 57 16.34 -21.60 2.24
C ILE A 57 16.88 -22.29 3.49
N ASN A 58 16.32 -21.98 4.67
CA ASN A 58 16.67 -22.65 5.92
C ASN A 58 16.30 -24.14 5.90
N ASN A 59 15.19 -24.50 5.27
CA ASN A 59 14.76 -25.88 5.13
C ASN A 59 15.60 -26.59 4.08
N ASP A 60 15.85 -25.96 2.94
CA ASP A 60 16.71 -26.48 1.87
C ASP A 60 18.10 -26.84 2.41
N ILE A 61 18.72 -25.95 3.20
CA ILE A 61 20.02 -26.22 3.83
C ILE A 61 19.95 -27.44 4.77
N LYS A 62 18.91 -27.56 5.61
CA LYS A 62 18.74 -28.69 6.51
C LYS A 62 18.57 -29.99 5.73
N ASP A 63 17.78 -29.97 4.67
CA ASP A 63 17.49 -31.16 3.88
C ASP A 63 18.75 -31.63 3.13
N VAL A 64 19.51 -30.73 2.51
CA VAL A 64 20.78 -31.09 1.87
C VAL A 64 21.82 -31.59 2.88
N LYS A 65 21.92 -30.98 4.08
CA LYS A 65 22.78 -31.46 5.17
C LYS A 65 22.38 -32.87 5.63
N LYS A 66 21.08 -33.17 5.72
CA LYS A 66 20.55 -34.50 6.08
C LYS A 66 20.91 -35.54 5.01
N ILE A 67 20.66 -35.23 3.74
CA ILE A 67 21.00 -36.11 2.60
C ILE A 67 22.53 -36.38 2.60
N LYS A 68 23.35 -35.36 2.77
CA LYS A 68 24.81 -35.51 2.85
C LYS A 68 25.21 -36.46 3.98
N SER A 69 24.60 -36.33 5.17
CA SER A 69 24.88 -37.21 6.32
C SER A 69 24.48 -38.66 6.04
N GLN A 70 23.35 -38.89 5.38
CA GLN A 70 22.91 -40.23 4.97
C GLN A 70 23.92 -40.88 4.00
N ILE A 71 24.36 -40.11 2.98
CA ILE A 71 25.36 -40.61 2.02
C ILE A 71 26.67 -40.98 2.73
N ILE A 72 27.11 -40.18 3.72
CA ILE A 72 28.32 -40.48 4.50
C ILE A 72 28.12 -41.77 5.31
N GLN A 73 26.94 -41.97 5.94
CA GLN A 73 26.65 -43.21 6.67
C GLN A 73 26.66 -44.43 5.75
N GLU A 74 26.09 -44.32 4.53
CA GLU A 74 26.14 -45.39 3.53
C GLU A 74 27.57 -45.74 3.14
N VAL A 75 28.44 -44.75 2.97
CA VAL A 75 29.87 -44.94 2.68
C VAL A 75 30.55 -45.70 3.82
N VAL A 76 30.32 -45.28 5.09
CA VAL A 76 30.92 -45.92 6.27
C VAL A 76 30.45 -47.37 6.40
N GLN A 77 29.16 -47.66 6.21
CA GLN A 77 28.60 -49.01 6.31
C GLN A 77 29.08 -49.97 5.23
N ASN A 78 29.49 -49.44 4.06
CA ASN A 78 29.94 -50.28 2.92
C ASN A 78 31.48 -50.25 2.75
N MET A 79 32.23 -49.66 3.70
CA MET A 79 33.70 -49.64 3.60
C MET A 79 34.35 -51.02 3.71
N GLU A 80 33.69 -52.00 4.37
CA GLU A 80 34.23 -53.35 4.64
C GLU A 80 33.66 -54.42 3.74
N SER A 81 32.88 -54.12 2.70
CA SER A 81 32.29 -55.11 1.82
C SER A 81 33.25 -55.53 0.71
N ASP A 82 33.79 -56.75 0.80
CA ASP A 82 34.92 -57.27 0.04
C ASP A 82 34.54 -58.03 -1.26
N GLU A 83 33.29 -57.98 -1.74
CA GLU A 83 32.85 -58.93 -2.77
C GLU A 83 33.15 -58.58 -4.22
N ASN A 84 33.48 -57.34 -4.56
CA ASN A 84 33.90 -56.96 -5.93
C ASN A 84 34.55 -55.59 -6.00
N GLU A 85 35.87 -55.53 -6.06
CA GLU A 85 36.68 -54.31 -5.99
C GLU A 85 36.27 -53.26 -7.06
N ALA A 86 35.93 -53.64 -8.28
CA ALA A 86 35.51 -52.72 -9.32
C ALA A 86 34.13 -52.11 -9.07
N ARG A 87 33.18 -52.84 -8.46
CA ARG A 87 31.89 -52.37 -8.07
C ARG A 87 31.99 -51.42 -6.86
N HIS A 88 32.80 -51.80 -5.88
CA HIS A 88 33.09 -51.02 -4.71
C HIS A 88 33.70 -49.66 -5.10
N GLN A 89 34.71 -49.63 -5.95
CA GLN A 89 35.33 -48.40 -6.45
C GLN A 89 34.34 -47.50 -7.19
N LYS A 90 33.48 -48.06 -8.03
CA LYS A 90 32.43 -47.31 -8.72
C LYS A 90 31.42 -46.69 -7.72
N PHE A 91 31.00 -47.44 -6.73
CA PHE A 91 30.11 -46.97 -5.66
C PHE A 91 30.74 -45.85 -4.90
N MET A 92 31.98 -45.98 -4.43
CA MET A 92 32.72 -44.96 -3.70
C MET A 92 32.89 -43.66 -4.50
N ASN A 93 33.25 -43.79 -5.80
CA ASN A 93 33.39 -42.62 -6.66
C ASN A 93 32.05 -41.89 -6.85
N GLN A 94 30.94 -42.59 -6.99
CA GLN A 94 29.62 -41.99 -7.10
C GLN A 94 29.21 -41.27 -5.81
N ARG A 95 29.45 -41.89 -4.64
CA ARG A 95 29.13 -41.30 -3.35
C ARG A 95 30.00 -40.07 -3.04
N GLN A 96 31.29 -40.15 -3.39
CA GLN A 96 32.20 -39.00 -3.26
C GLN A 96 31.72 -37.82 -4.12
N LYS A 97 31.27 -38.05 -5.33
CA LYS A 97 30.71 -37.03 -6.22
C LYS A 97 29.48 -36.38 -5.59
N LEU A 98 28.52 -37.20 -5.09
CA LEU A 98 27.32 -36.70 -4.43
C LEU A 98 27.60 -35.91 -3.16
N ILE A 99 28.60 -36.30 -2.38
CA ILE A 99 29.04 -35.55 -1.19
C ILE A 99 29.62 -34.19 -1.62
N TYR A 100 30.37 -34.15 -2.70
CA TYR A 100 30.93 -32.90 -3.24
C TYR A 100 29.82 -31.96 -3.73
N GLU A 101 28.90 -32.48 -4.54
CA GLU A 101 27.73 -31.72 -5.04
C GLU A 101 26.86 -31.20 -3.87
N ALA A 102 26.65 -32.00 -2.83
CA ALA A 102 25.94 -31.56 -1.63
C ALA A 102 26.68 -30.44 -0.87
N LYS A 103 28.02 -30.49 -0.80
CA LYS A 103 28.81 -29.43 -0.21
C LYS A 103 28.71 -28.11 -0.99
N GLU A 104 28.84 -28.20 -2.31
CA GLU A 104 28.68 -27.03 -3.19
C GLU A 104 27.29 -26.42 -3.02
N LYS A 105 26.25 -27.26 -3.04
CA LYS A 105 24.85 -26.79 -2.86
C LYS A 105 24.62 -26.14 -1.52
N ILE A 106 25.21 -26.67 -0.43
CA ILE A 106 25.12 -26.03 0.88
C ILE A 106 25.81 -24.65 0.86
N SER A 107 26.99 -24.54 0.23
CA SER A 107 27.71 -23.27 0.13
C SER A 107 26.91 -22.22 -0.65
N GLU A 108 26.35 -22.60 -1.81
CA GLU A 108 25.46 -21.72 -2.60
C GLU A 108 24.27 -21.20 -1.77
N LEU A 109 23.59 -22.12 -1.07
CA LEU A 109 22.44 -21.77 -0.24
C LEU A 109 22.83 -20.89 0.97
N GLU A 110 24.00 -21.13 1.57
CA GLU A 110 24.50 -20.30 2.68
C GLU A 110 24.91 -18.90 2.21
N ASP A 111 25.38 -18.74 0.99
CA ASP A 111 25.69 -17.44 0.40
C ASP A 111 24.41 -16.69 0.01
N GLU A 112 23.46 -17.37 -0.62
CA GLU A 112 22.12 -16.81 -0.88
C GLU A 112 21.44 -16.36 0.42
N GLN A 113 21.53 -17.16 1.49
CA GLN A 113 20.99 -16.81 2.81
C GLN A 113 21.54 -15.50 3.37
N LYS A 114 22.81 -15.18 3.10
CA LYS A 114 23.45 -13.93 3.54
C LYS A 114 22.99 -12.72 2.72
N GLU A 115 22.71 -12.91 1.44
CA GLU A 115 22.31 -11.81 0.54
C GLU A 115 20.82 -11.45 0.65
N ILE A 116 19.92 -12.42 0.87
CA ILE A 116 18.47 -12.20 0.97
C ILE A 116 18.06 -11.06 1.91
N PRO A 117 18.60 -10.90 3.13
CA PRO A 117 18.20 -9.79 4.01
C PRO A 117 18.50 -8.42 3.40
N ARG A 118 19.58 -8.29 2.64
CA ARG A 118 19.98 -7.07 1.97
C ARG A 118 19.05 -6.75 0.79
N GLU A 119 18.74 -7.75 -0.02
CA GLU A 119 17.81 -7.62 -1.14
C GLU A 119 16.40 -7.29 -0.66
N LEU A 120 15.94 -7.95 0.41
CA LEU A 120 14.66 -7.70 1.04
C LEU A 120 14.57 -6.27 1.59
N ALA A 121 15.59 -5.78 2.26
CA ALA A 121 15.64 -4.41 2.74
C ALA A 121 15.53 -3.42 1.59
N ARG A 122 16.27 -3.64 0.50
CA ARG A 122 16.23 -2.79 -0.69
C ARG A 122 14.86 -2.81 -1.36
N ALA A 123 14.27 -3.98 -1.58
CA ALA A 123 12.94 -4.11 -2.18
C ALA A 123 11.87 -3.41 -1.34
N ASN A 124 11.92 -3.56 -0.01
CA ASN A 124 11.02 -2.90 0.91
C ASN A 124 11.19 -1.37 0.93
N GLN A 125 12.42 -0.87 0.80
CA GLN A 125 12.70 0.56 0.66
C GLN A 125 12.14 1.13 -0.65
N MET A 126 12.26 0.39 -1.76
CA MET A 126 11.67 0.81 -3.04
C MET A 126 10.14 0.82 -2.96
N LEU A 127 9.53 -0.19 -2.33
CA LEU A 127 8.10 -0.22 -2.07
C LEU A 127 7.65 1.00 -1.24
N MET A 128 8.43 1.41 -0.24
CA MET A 128 8.15 2.59 0.57
C MET A 128 8.21 3.87 -0.27
N VAL A 129 9.20 4.03 -1.15
CA VAL A 129 9.32 5.19 -2.05
C VAL A 129 8.07 5.32 -2.92
N GLU A 130 7.64 4.24 -3.56
CA GLU A 130 6.46 4.25 -4.43
C GLU A 130 5.17 4.50 -3.62
N THR A 131 5.07 3.93 -2.43
CA THR A 131 3.97 4.21 -1.49
C THR A 131 3.86 5.69 -1.18
N VAL A 132 4.98 6.33 -0.82
CA VAL A 132 5.04 7.75 -0.48
C VAL A 132 4.68 8.62 -1.68
N ARG A 133 5.15 8.29 -2.89
CA ARG A 133 4.77 8.99 -4.12
C ARG A 133 3.26 9.04 -4.32
N VAL A 134 2.62 7.89 -4.26
CA VAL A 134 1.16 7.77 -4.44
C VAL A 134 0.40 8.55 -3.37
N CYS A 135 0.84 8.45 -2.11
CA CYS A 135 0.23 9.19 -1.00
C CYS A 135 0.33 10.70 -1.20
N PHE A 136 1.51 11.22 -1.54
CA PHE A 136 1.68 12.66 -1.76
C PHE A 136 0.95 13.15 -3.01
N ALA A 137 0.90 12.37 -4.09
CA ALA A 137 0.09 12.72 -5.25
C ALA A 137 -1.38 12.92 -4.86
N LYS A 138 -1.93 12.00 -4.05
CA LYS A 138 -3.33 12.10 -3.58
C LYS A 138 -3.55 13.25 -2.61
N ILE A 139 -2.60 13.52 -1.71
CA ILE A 139 -2.68 14.67 -0.80
C ILE A 139 -2.72 15.97 -1.59
N ASN A 140 -1.91 16.11 -2.64
CA ASN A 140 -1.87 17.31 -3.45
C ASN A 140 -3.15 17.50 -4.26
N GLU A 141 -3.65 16.46 -4.92
CA GLU A 141 -4.94 16.48 -5.60
C GLU A 141 -6.06 16.97 -4.65
N ASN A 142 -6.14 16.36 -3.46
CA ASN A 142 -7.12 16.77 -2.47
C ASN A 142 -6.93 18.22 -2.00
N SER A 143 -5.69 18.71 -1.89
CA SER A 143 -5.42 20.09 -1.48
C SER A 143 -5.89 21.09 -2.53
N GLU A 144 -5.66 20.81 -3.82
CA GLU A 144 -6.18 21.62 -4.93
C GLU A 144 -7.71 21.66 -4.93
N ASP A 145 -8.36 20.51 -4.77
CA ASP A 145 -9.82 20.42 -4.67
C ASP A 145 -10.37 21.22 -3.48
N ILE A 146 -9.70 21.15 -2.33
CA ILE A 146 -10.08 21.90 -1.11
C ILE A 146 -10.02 23.40 -1.40
N GLU A 147 -8.97 23.93 -2.01
CA GLU A 147 -8.86 25.35 -2.34
C GLU A 147 -9.99 25.81 -3.28
N ILE A 148 -10.33 25.02 -4.30
CA ILE A 148 -11.44 25.30 -5.22
C ILE A 148 -12.78 25.34 -4.46
N LEU A 149 -13.01 24.36 -3.61
CA LEU A 149 -14.23 24.27 -2.80
C LEU A 149 -14.36 25.42 -1.79
N GLU A 150 -13.27 25.79 -1.11
CA GLU A 150 -13.25 26.94 -0.17
C GLU A 150 -13.63 28.24 -0.86
N LYS A 151 -13.07 28.49 -2.04
CA LYS A 151 -13.40 29.66 -2.85
C LYS A 151 -14.87 29.68 -3.25
N TRP A 152 -15.37 28.57 -3.79
CA TRP A 152 -16.77 28.42 -4.18
C TRP A 152 -17.74 28.60 -2.98
N ILE A 153 -17.43 28.03 -1.82
CA ILE A 153 -18.21 28.15 -0.59
C ILE A 153 -18.25 29.63 -0.15
N SER A 154 -17.11 30.32 -0.18
CA SER A 154 -17.04 31.73 0.18
C SER A 154 -17.91 32.62 -0.71
N GLU A 155 -17.79 32.46 -2.03
CA GLU A 155 -18.61 33.18 -3.02
C GLU A 155 -20.11 32.91 -2.85
N THR A 156 -20.45 31.63 -2.60
CA THR A 156 -21.86 31.20 -2.42
C THR A 156 -22.46 31.79 -1.15
N ARG A 157 -21.69 31.87 -0.06
CA ARG A 157 -22.13 32.52 1.20
C ARG A 157 -22.43 34.00 1.01
N ILE A 158 -21.62 34.72 0.21
CA ILE A 158 -21.86 36.13 -0.09
C ILE A 158 -23.15 36.29 -0.90
N LYS A 159 -23.34 35.46 -1.95
CA LYS A 159 -24.57 35.48 -2.77
C LYS A 159 -25.81 35.15 -1.94
N LEU A 160 -25.71 34.14 -1.07
CA LEU A 160 -26.81 33.75 -0.16
C LEU A 160 -27.20 34.89 0.77
N LYS A 161 -26.22 35.57 1.41
CA LYS A 161 -26.45 36.71 2.28
C LYS A 161 -27.15 37.86 1.55
N LYS A 162 -26.68 38.17 0.32
CA LYS A 162 -27.32 39.19 -0.52
C LYS A 162 -28.77 38.86 -0.84
N ASN A 163 -29.03 37.62 -1.28
CA ASN A 163 -30.37 37.17 -1.60
C ASN A 163 -31.31 37.16 -0.37
N LEU A 164 -30.78 36.84 0.82
CA LEU A 164 -31.54 36.90 2.07
C LEU A 164 -31.99 38.30 2.38
N LEU A 165 -31.10 39.31 2.23
CA LEU A 165 -31.44 40.72 2.42
C LEU A 165 -32.52 41.20 1.41
N ILE A 166 -32.39 40.83 0.16
CA ILE A 166 -33.38 41.14 -0.89
C ILE A 166 -34.75 40.50 -0.56
N LYS A 167 -34.75 39.26 -0.08
CA LYS A 167 -35.95 38.57 0.36
C LYS A 167 -36.63 39.32 1.51
N GLN A 168 -35.89 39.68 2.56
CA GLN A 168 -36.40 40.43 3.72
C GLN A 168 -36.99 41.79 3.34
N ASP A 169 -36.35 42.50 2.42
CA ASP A 169 -36.85 43.78 1.92
C ASP A 169 -38.21 43.57 1.20
N LYS A 170 -38.28 42.61 0.31
CA LYS A 170 -39.54 42.28 -0.40
C LYS A 170 -40.66 41.85 0.55
N GLU A 171 -40.34 41.06 1.57
CA GLU A 171 -41.32 40.66 2.61
C GLU A 171 -41.82 41.87 3.41
N SER A 172 -40.93 42.79 3.75
CA SER A 172 -41.32 44.07 4.41
C SER A 172 -42.23 44.93 3.54
N VAL A 173 -41.84 45.09 2.24
CA VAL A 173 -42.67 45.82 1.29
C VAL A 173 -44.07 45.16 1.09
N ASN A 174 -44.11 43.85 0.97
CA ASN A 174 -45.40 43.13 0.87
C ASN A 174 -46.28 43.33 2.12
N SER A 175 -45.68 43.25 3.31
CA SER A 175 -46.38 43.48 4.58
C SER A 175 -46.96 44.90 4.67
N ASN A 176 -46.17 45.89 4.24
CA ASN A 176 -46.63 47.28 4.21
C ASN A 176 -47.76 47.53 3.21
N ILE A 177 -47.67 46.95 2.02
CA ILE A 177 -48.74 47.00 1.00
C ILE A 177 -50.00 46.35 1.54
N TYR A 178 -49.89 45.14 2.13
CA TYR A 178 -51.02 44.43 2.69
C TYR A 178 -51.69 45.20 3.82
N ALA A 179 -50.95 45.81 4.75
CA ALA A 179 -51.42 46.65 5.79
C ALA A 179 -52.17 47.90 5.23
N GLY A 180 -51.55 48.56 4.22
CA GLY A 180 -52.19 49.73 3.58
C GLY A 180 -53.51 49.36 2.85
N MET A 181 -53.53 48.18 2.19
CA MET A 181 -54.79 47.66 1.58
C MET A 181 -55.88 47.39 2.63
N HIS A 182 -55.45 46.80 3.75
CA HIS A 182 -56.35 46.50 4.86
C HIS A 182 -56.98 47.80 5.47
N ASP A 183 -56.16 48.86 5.62
CA ASP A 183 -56.63 50.15 6.12
C ASP A 183 -57.56 50.86 5.17
N ILE A 184 -57.37 50.74 3.86
CA ILE A 184 -58.20 51.40 2.85
C ILE A 184 -59.52 50.63 2.55
N LEU A 185 -59.41 49.30 2.39
CA LEU A 185 -60.50 48.44 1.92
C LEU A 185 -61.33 47.83 3.05
N GLY A 186 -60.74 47.76 4.23
CA GLY A 186 -61.38 47.15 5.41
C GLY A 186 -61.31 45.59 5.42
N PRO A 187 -61.54 44.97 6.57
CA PRO A 187 -61.34 43.54 6.79
C PRO A 187 -62.23 42.62 5.95
N GLN A 188 -63.48 43.09 5.64
CA GLN A 188 -64.46 42.27 4.88
C GLN A 188 -64.03 42.09 3.40
N ILE A 189 -63.56 43.16 2.76
CA ILE A 189 -63.09 43.13 1.36
C ILE A 189 -61.76 42.38 1.30
N MET A 190 -60.87 42.58 2.23
CA MET A 190 -59.58 41.88 2.29
C MET A 190 -59.77 40.34 2.41
N SER A 191 -60.67 39.88 3.31
CA SER A 191 -60.99 38.48 3.45
C SER A 191 -61.57 37.85 2.16
N ALA A 192 -62.31 38.62 1.36
CA ALA A 192 -62.79 38.16 0.05
C ALA A 192 -61.66 38.06 -0.99
N LEU A 193 -60.73 39.03 -1.01
CA LEU A 193 -59.59 39.05 -1.90
C LEU A 193 -58.59 37.91 -1.59
N ASP A 194 -58.33 37.65 -0.30
CA ASP A 194 -57.46 36.52 0.11
C ASP A 194 -58.01 35.20 -0.39
N ARG A 195 -59.30 34.92 -0.28
CA ARG A 195 -59.94 33.70 -0.81
C ARG A 195 -59.82 33.55 -2.32
N ILE A 196 -59.78 34.67 -3.07
CA ILE A 196 -59.64 34.66 -4.52
C ILE A 196 -58.17 34.40 -4.93
N ASN A 197 -57.21 34.91 -4.12
CA ASN A 197 -55.79 34.82 -4.41
C ASN A 197 -55.14 33.47 -3.99
N ASP A 198 -55.77 32.75 -3.03
CA ASP A 198 -55.34 31.44 -2.56
C ASP A 198 -55.85 30.27 -3.44
N ASN A 199 -56.65 30.54 -4.48
CA ASN A 199 -57.10 29.58 -5.49
C ASN A 199 -56.26 29.71 -6.78
#